data_93d704874bf2e43ac5f5d50f84f781a5
#
_entry.id   93d704874bf2e43ac5f5d50f84f781a5
#
_cell.length_a   1.000
_cell.length_b   1.000
_cell.length_c   1.000
_cell.angle_alpha   90.00
_cell.angle_beta   90.00
_cell.angle_gamma   90.00
#
_symmetry.space_group_name_H-M   'P 1'
#
loop_
_entity.id
_entity.type
_entity.pdbx_description
1 polymer ?
#
loop_
_entity_poly.entity_id
_entity_poly.type
_entity_poly.pdbx_seq_one_letter_code
_entity_poly.pdbx_strand_id
1 'polypeptide(L)'
;SDVCSSDLASPAKVADTKAVLRDLWLGHILGIRNVAVATMDQNAAARESAEKSVVANAEQIAKSIEPFYGKPASEKLFSLLAGHYGAIRDDLDATVAGNAAQQEAAIKTLTANAGEIAAFLSGANPYLPKDAVMGLLTAHAAHHIQQFQQLKAGEYAQEAETWNGMKKHIYVVADALTGALAQQFPAKF
;
A
#
# COMPACT_ATOMS: atom_id res chain seq x y z
N SER A 1 22.58 -28.25 28.36
CA SER A 1 22.20 -26.83 28.29
C SER A 1 21.27 -26.64 27.10
N ASP A 2 19.99 -26.77 27.36
CA ASP A 2 18.92 -26.47 26.42
C ASP A 2 18.91 -24.96 26.20
N VAL A 3 19.51 -24.51 25.11
CA VAL A 3 19.27 -23.16 24.60
C VAL A 3 17.83 -23.14 24.15
N CYS A 4 17.01 -22.42 24.92
CA CYS A 4 15.58 -22.29 24.74
C CYS A 4 15.21 -21.99 23.29
N SER A 5 14.42 -22.85 22.71
CA SER A 5 13.74 -22.73 21.38
C SER A 5 12.72 -21.59 21.34
N SER A 6 12.74 -20.65 22.31
CA SER A 6 11.74 -19.60 22.49
C SER A 6 12.08 -18.25 21.84
N ASP A 7 13.29 -18.13 21.27
CA ASP A 7 13.76 -16.84 20.74
C ASP A 7 13.49 -16.65 19.23
N LEU A 8 12.88 -17.62 18.57
CA LEU A 8 12.55 -17.54 17.14
C LEU A 8 11.03 -17.43 16.94
N ALA A 9 10.65 -16.59 15.98
CA ALA A 9 9.25 -16.50 15.54
C ALA A 9 8.73 -17.85 15.04
N SER A 10 7.51 -18.23 15.46
CA SER A 10 6.87 -19.46 15.00
C SER A 10 6.58 -19.40 13.50
N PRO A 11 7.08 -20.34 12.69
CA PRO A 11 6.82 -20.35 11.26
C PRO A 11 5.33 -20.34 10.88
N ALA A 12 4.49 -21.01 11.66
CA ALA A 12 3.05 -21.03 11.45
C ALA A 12 2.43 -19.65 11.64
N LYS A 13 2.74 -18.96 12.74
CA LYS A 13 2.23 -17.61 13.00
C LYS A 13 2.76 -16.57 12.00
N VAL A 14 4.00 -16.72 11.55
CA VAL A 14 4.54 -15.89 10.47
C VAL A 14 3.76 -16.09 9.18
N ALA A 15 3.43 -17.35 8.83
CA ALA A 15 2.64 -17.66 7.65
C ALA A 15 1.21 -17.09 7.74
N ASP A 16 0.57 -17.18 8.91
CA ASP A 16 -0.77 -16.63 9.16
C ASP A 16 -0.76 -15.10 9.03
N THR A 17 0.22 -14.44 9.67
CA THR A 17 0.37 -12.97 9.58
C THR A 17 0.63 -12.53 8.13
N LYS A 18 1.47 -13.26 7.41
CA LYS A 18 1.75 -13.03 6.00
C LYS A 18 0.49 -13.13 5.15
N ALA A 19 -0.35 -14.14 5.38
CA ALA A 19 -1.61 -14.30 4.66
C ALA A 19 -2.55 -13.10 4.92
N VAL A 20 -2.69 -12.68 6.18
CA VAL A 20 -3.51 -11.52 6.55
C VAL A 20 -2.98 -10.23 5.91
N LEU A 21 -1.68 -9.97 5.97
CA LEU A 21 -1.12 -8.76 5.37
C LEU A 21 -1.24 -8.78 3.84
N ARG A 22 -1.02 -9.92 3.19
CA ARG A 22 -1.24 -10.05 1.74
C ARG A 22 -2.67 -9.75 1.34
N ASP A 23 -3.66 -10.22 2.10
CA ASP A 23 -5.08 -9.96 1.86
C ASP A 23 -5.41 -8.47 2.02
N LEU A 24 -4.96 -7.84 3.10
CA LEU A 24 -5.13 -6.40 3.33
C LEU A 24 -4.53 -5.54 2.21
N TRP A 25 -3.30 -5.84 1.79
CA TRP A 25 -2.62 -5.10 0.73
C TRP A 25 -3.21 -5.38 -0.66
N LEU A 26 -3.70 -6.61 -0.91
CA LEU A 26 -4.46 -6.91 -2.13
C LEU A 26 -5.77 -6.12 -2.15
N GLY A 27 -6.48 -6.05 -1.02
CA GLY A 27 -7.69 -5.24 -0.86
C GLY A 27 -7.43 -3.75 -1.16
N HIS A 28 -6.26 -3.23 -0.76
CA HIS A 28 -5.84 -1.87 -1.06
C HIS A 28 -5.78 -1.58 -2.57
N ILE A 29 -5.00 -2.36 -3.30
CA ILE A 29 -4.83 -2.14 -4.75
C ILE A 29 -6.11 -2.40 -5.53
N LEU A 30 -6.93 -3.36 -5.09
CA LEU A 30 -8.24 -3.63 -5.69
C LEU A 30 -9.19 -2.45 -5.47
N GLY A 31 -9.22 -1.88 -4.27
CA GLY A 31 -10.03 -0.71 -3.95
C GLY A 31 -9.68 0.48 -4.84
N ILE A 32 -8.40 0.79 -5.00
CA ILE A 32 -7.93 1.89 -5.86
C ILE A 32 -8.30 1.62 -7.34
N ARG A 33 -8.15 0.38 -7.82
CA ARG A 33 -8.57 0.01 -9.17
C ARG A 33 -10.07 0.21 -9.37
N ASN A 34 -10.89 -0.13 -8.38
CA ASN A 34 -12.34 0.09 -8.43
C ASN A 34 -12.69 1.59 -8.48
N VAL A 35 -11.98 2.44 -7.74
CA VAL A 35 -12.12 3.90 -7.84
C VAL A 35 -11.79 4.37 -9.26
N ALA A 36 -10.69 3.88 -9.84
CA ALA A 36 -10.27 4.26 -11.18
C ALA A 36 -11.32 3.86 -12.25
N VAL A 37 -11.80 2.62 -12.21
CA VAL A 37 -12.84 2.13 -13.15
C VAL A 37 -14.12 2.95 -13.02
N ALA A 38 -14.62 3.16 -11.78
CA ALA A 38 -15.82 3.95 -11.54
C ALA A 38 -15.66 5.41 -12.02
N THR A 39 -14.45 5.97 -11.92
CA THR A 39 -14.16 7.33 -12.41
C THR A 39 -14.17 7.37 -13.93
N MET A 40 -13.55 6.39 -14.61
CA MET A 40 -13.55 6.28 -16.08
C MET A 40 -14.97 6.11 -16.62
N ASP A 41 -15.81 5.32 -15.92
CA ASP A 41 -17.20 5.07 -16.26
C ASP A 41 -18.13 6.25 -15.89
N GLN A 42 -17.61 7.32 -15.29
CA GLN A 42 -18.38 8.47 -14.79
C GLN A 42 -19.50 8.07 -13.83
N ASN A 43 -19.32 6.98 -13.09
CA ASN A 43 -20.26 6.47 -12.11
C ASN A 43 -19.95 7.00 -10.71
N ALA A 44 -20.54 8.16 -10.37
CA ALA A 44 -20.28 8.83 -9.10
C ALA A 44 -20.64 7.99 -7.87
N ALA A 45 -21.74 7.23 -7.92
CA ALA A 45 -22.17 6.40 -6.79
C ALA A 45 -21.22 5.21 -6.56
N ALA A 46 -20.76 4.56 -7.65
CA ALA A 46 -19.76 3.50 -7.56
C ALA A 46 -18.42 4.04 -7.06
N ARG A 47 -18.00 5.23 -7.53
CA ARG A 47 -16.79 5.89 -7.07
C ARG A 47 -16.85 6.17 -5.57
N GLU A 48 -17.91 6.80 -5.08
CA GLU A 48 -18.08 7.09 -3.64
C GLU A 48 -18.02 5.82 -2.79
N SER A 49 -18.66 4.74 -3.22
CA SER A 49 -18.61 3.45 -2.52
C SER A 49 -17.20 2.85 -2.49
N ALA A 50 -16.49 2.91 -3.63
CA ALA A 50 -15.11 2.42 -3.72
C ALA A 50 -14.15 3.24 -2.87
N GLU A 51 -14.28 4.57 -2.84
CA GLU A 51 -13.48 5.47 -1.98
C GLU A 51 -13.68 5.17 -0.50
N LYS A 52 -14.91 4.95 -0.04
CA LYS A 52 -15.20 4.52 1.34
C LYS A 52 -14.50 3.19 1.67
N SER A 53 -14.50 2.26 0.72
CA SER A 53 -13.83 0.96 0.89
C SER A 53 -12.30 1.10 0.98
N VAL A 54 -11.69 1.99 0.20
CA VAL A 54 -10.24 2.28 0.27
C VAL A 54 -9.88 2.85 1.64
N VAL A 55 -10.66 3.81 2.15
CA VAL A 55 -10.41 4.42 3.47
C VAL A 55 -10.55 3.37 4.59
N ALA A 56 -11.59 2.54 4.55
CA ALA A 56 -11.78 1.47 5.53
C ALA A 56 -10.64 0.44 5.49
N ASN A 57 -10.15 0.10 4.29
CA ASN A 57 -9.01 -0.79 4.13
C ASN A 57 -7.70 -0.14 4.66
N ALA A 58 -7.47 1.14 4.40
CA ALA A 58 -6.31 1.86 4.96
C ALA A 58 -6.31 1.87 6.49
N GLU A 59 -7.50 1.99 7.11
CA GLU A 59 -7.66 1.86 8.57
C GLU A 59 -7.29 0.44 9.05
N GLN A 60 -7.70 -0.60 8.34
CA GLN A 60 -7.36 -1.99 8.69
C GLN A 60 -5.86 -2.25 8.55
N ILE A 61 -5.22 -1.74 7.48
CA ILE A 61 -3.75 -1.83 7.31
C ILE A 61 -3.06 -1.13 8.49
N ALA A 62 -3.49 0.08 8.85
CA ALA A 62 -2.92 0.81 9.97
C ALA A 62 -3.12 0.06 11.30
N LYS A 63 -4.30 -0.50 11.54
CA LYS A 63 -4.59 -1.31 12.74
C LYS A 63 -3.75 -2.60 12.82
N SER A 64 -3.32 -3.14 11.69
CA SER A 64 -2.51 -4.37 11.67
C SER A 64 -1.16 -4.22 12.38
N ILE A 65 -0.62 -3.01 12.50
CA ILE A 65 0.63 -2.75 13.23
C ILE A 65 0.43 -2.40 14.70
N GLU A 66 -0.80 -2.15 15.15
CA GLU A 66 -1.10 -1.73 16.53
C GLU A 66 -0.62 -2.74 17.59
N PRO A 67 -0.74 -4.07 17.40
CA PRO A 67 -0.22 -5.05 18.35
C PRO A 67 1.31 -4.98 18.54
N PHE A 68 2.03 -4.43 17.59
CA PHE A 68 3.49 -4.34 17.58
C PHE A 68 4.00 -3.00 18.09
N TYR A 69 3.40 -1.90 17.64
CA TYR A 69 3.92 -0.54 17.87
C TYR A 69 2.97 0.35 18.68
N GLY A 70 1.77 -0.15 19.01
CA GLY A 70 0.77 0.58 19.77
C GLY A 70 -0.10 1.53 18.93
N LYS A 71 -1.15 2.04 19.57
CA LYS A 71 -2.17 2.89 18.94
C LYS A 71 -1.62 4.18 18.30
N PRO A 72 -0.68 4.94 18.92
CA PRO A 72 -0.15 6.16 18.28
C PRO A 72 0.55 5.89 16.95
N ALA A 73 1.26 4.75 16.82
CA ALA A 73 1.89 4.36 15.57
C ALA A 73 0.87 3.97 14.49
N SER A 74 -0.19 3.25 14.89
CA SER A 74 -1.32 2.92 14.01
C SER A 74 -2.01 4.19 13.49
N GLU A 75 -2.32 5.15 14.34
CA GLU A 75 -2.94 6.43 13.96
C GLU A 75 -2.03 7.24 13.02
N LYS A 76 -0.72 7.25 13.27
CA LYS A 76 0.25 7.91 12.38
C LYS A 76 0.30 7.22 11.02
N LEU A 77 0.33 5.90 10.97
CA LEU A 77 0.31 5.17 9.70
C LEU A 77 -0.99 5.43 8.93
N PHE A 78 -2.14 5.43 9.59
CA PHE A 78 -3.41 5.77 8.96
C PHE A 78 -3.38 7.17 8.32
N SER A 79 -2.88 8.17 9.02
CA SER A 79 -2.73 9.53 8.49
C SER A 79 -1.84 9.58 7.24
N LEU A 80 -0.73 8.81 7.24
CA LEU A 80 0.17 8.70 6.09
C LEU A 80 -0.49 8.01 4.90
N LEU A 81 -1.25 6.92 5.14
CA LEU A 81 -1.99 6.20 4.10
C LEU A 81 -3.14 7.04 3.53
N ALA A 82 -3.82 7.85 4.35
CA ALA A 82 -4.84 8.78 3.89
C ALA A 82 -4.24 9.86 2.96
N GLY A 83 -3.07 10.41 3.30
CA GLY A 83 -2.33 11.32 2.44
C GLY A 83 -1.86 10.65 1.14
N HIS A 84 -1.42 9.40 1.22
CA HIS A 84 -1.06 8.59 0.06
C HIS A 84 -2.24 8.43 -0.90
N TYR A 85 -3.39 8.01 -0.39
CA TYR A 85 -4.61 7.86 -1.19
C TYR A 85 -5.06 9.21 -1.79
N GLY A 86 -4.98 10.30 -1.04
CA GLY A 86 -5.29 11.64 -1.55
C GLY A 86 -4.47 11.99 -2.80
N ALA A 87 -3.15 11.76 -2.75
CA ALA A 87 -2.26 12.02 -3.88
C ALA A 87 -2.52 11.09 -5.10
N ILE A 88 -2.83 9.81 -4.85
CA ILE A 88 -3.22 8.85 -5.90
C ILE A 88 -4.53 9.26 -6.56
N ARG A 89 -5.52 9.70 -5.79
CA ARG A 89 -6.80 10.20 -6.31
C ARG A 89 -6.60 11.45 -7.16
N ASP A 90 -5.77 12.39 -6.71
CA ASP A 90 -5.47 13.62 -7.45
C ASP A 90 -4.77 13.32 -8.78
N ASP A 91 -3.87 12.33 -8.83
CA ASP A 91 -3.25 11.85 -10.08
C ASP A 91 -4.29 11.21 -11.02
N LEU A 92 -5.20 10.38 -10.49
CA LEU A 92 -6.29 9.79 -11.26
C LEU A 92 -7.17 10.89 -11.89
N ASP A 93 -7.62 11.86 -11.10
CA ASP A 93 -8.49 12.94 -11.55
C ASP A 93 -7.78 13.81 -12.61
N ALA A 94 -6.50 14.12 -12.40
CA ALA A 94 -5.67 14.84 -13.37
C ALA A 94 -5.48 14.04 -14.67
N THR A 95 -5.26 12.72 -14.55
CA THR A 95 -5.15 11.81 -15.69
C THR A 95 -6.45 11.82 -16.50
N VAL A 96 -7.60 11.66 -15.86
CA VAL A 96 -8.91 11.67 -16.54
C VAL A 96 -9.17 13.01 -17.22
N ALA A 97 -8.87 14.12 -16.56
CA ALA A 97 -9.00 15.46 -17.11
C ALA A 97 -8.00 15.79 -18.24
N GLY A 98 -6.93 15.00 -18.39
CA GLY A 98 -5.84 15.31 -19.34
C GLY A 98 -4.99 16.53 -18.91
N ASN A 99 -4.95 16.82 -17.61
CA ASN A 99 -4.24 17.97 -17.06
C ASN A 99 -2.83 17.57 -16.59
N ALA A 100 -1.84 17.70 -17.48
CA ALA A 100 -0.45 17.33 -17.22
C ALA A 100 0.18 18.08 -16.04
N ALA A 101 -0.16 19.35 -15.82
CA ALA A 101 0.40 20.15 -14.73
C ALA A 101 -0.13 19.66 -13.36
N GLN A 102 -1.42 19.32 -13.28
CA GLN A 102 -1.99 18.74 -12.04
C GLN A 102 -1.46 17.34 -11.81
N GLN A 103 -1.25 16.53 -12.85
CA GLN A 103 -0.65 15.21 -12.75
C GLN A 103 0.77 15.29 -12.19
N GLU A 104 1.61 16.20 -12.71
CA GLU A 104 2.97 16.41 -12.18
C GLU A 104 2.94 16.82 -10.70
N ALA A 105 2.04 17.72 -10.31
CA ALA A 105 1.87 18.14 -8.93
C ALA A 105 1.43 16.99 -8.02
N ALA A 106 0.50 16.15 -8.45
CA ALA A 106 0.04 14.98 -7.72
C ALA A 106 1.15 13.95 -7.53
N ILE A 107 1.93 13.65 -8.59
CA ILE A 107 3.08 12.74 -8.53
C ILE A 107 4.16 13.27 -7.57
N LYS A 108 4.40 14.58 -7.56
CA LYS A 108 5.34 15.19 -6.60
C LYS A 108 4.86 15.02 -5.15
N THR A 109 3.57 15.23 -4.89
CA THR A 109 2.96 15.01 -3.57
C THR A 109 3.05 13.54 -3.16
N LEU A 110 2.74 12.62 -4.08
CA LEU A 110 2.83 11.19 -3.88
C LEU A 110 4.26 10.74 -3.52
N THR A 111 5.26 11.27 -4.22
CA THR A 111 6.67 10.98 -3.95
C THR A 111 7.11 11.48 -2.59
N ALA A 112 6.69 12.68 -2.19
CA ALA A 112 6.98 13.23 -0.85
C ALA A 112 6.34 12.37 0.24
N ASN A 113 5.07 12.00 0.07
CA ASN A 113 4.37 11.11 1.01
C ASN A 113 5.02 9.72 1.10
N ALA A 114 5.46 9.13 -0.01
CA ALA A 114 6.23 7.88 0.01
C ALA A 114 7.50 7.99 0.84
N GLY A 115 8.19 9.14 0.77
CA GLY A 115 9.35 9.45 1.62
C GLY A 115 9.01 9.51 3.10
N GLU A 116 7.85 10.07 3.46
CA GLU A 116 7.36 10.12 4.85
C GLU A 116 6.98 8.72 5.37
N ILE A 117 6.31 7.90 4.56
CA ILE A 117 5.99 6.49 4.91
C ILE A 117 7.28 5.71 5.10
N ALA A 118 8.25 5.83 4.18
CA ALA A 118 9.54 5.15 4.28
C ALA A 118 10.32 5.57 5.53
N ALA A 119 10.32 6.87 5.87
CA ALA A 119 10.95 7.36 7.09
C ALA A 119 10.25 6.85 8.36
N PHE A 120 8.92 6.82 8.38
CA PHE A 120 8.15 6.28 9.50
C PHE A 120 8.42 4.80 9.73
N LEU A 121 8.34 3.98 8.68
CA LEU A 121 8.54 2.53 8.77
C LEU A 121 9.98 2.18 9.15
N SER A 122 10.97 2.82 8.53
CA SER A 122 12.39 2.59 8.85
C SER A 122 12.78 3.07 10.24
N GLY A 123 12.14 4.14 10.72
CA GLY A 123 12.33 4.63 12.10
C GLY A 123 11.72 3.70 13.16
N ALA A 124 10.65 2.99 12.81
CA ALA A 124 9.98 2.06 13.70
C ALA A 124 10.59 0.65 13.68
N ASN A 125 11.17 0.22 12.55
CA ASN A 125 11.68 -1.13 12.36
C ASN A 125 13.06 -1.14 11.71
N PRO A 126 14.11 -1.60 12.41
CA PRO A 126 15.49 -1.61 11.90
C PRO A 126 15.70 -2.61 10.73
N TYR A 127 14.77 -3.54 10.51
CA TYR A 127 14.80 -4.51 9.41
C TYR A 127 14.08 -4.01 8.15
N LEU A 128 13.66 -2.73 8.13
CA LEU A 128 13.10 -2.03 6.99
C LEU A 128 14.00 -0.85 6.58
N PRO A 129 15.10 -1.08 5.85
CA PRO A 129 15.96 0.00 5.39
C PRO A 129 15.18 1.02 4.57
N LYS A 130 15.34 2.31 4.85
CA LYS A 130 14.55 3.40 4.24
C LYS A 130 14.56 3.35 2.72
N ASP A 131 15.72 3.13 2.12
CA ASP A 131 15.85 3.11 0.65
C ASP A 131 15.15 1.90 0.02
N ALA A 132 15.13 0.75 0.71
CA ALA A 132 14.39 -0.43 0.26
C ALA A 132 12.88 -0.16 0.31
N VAL A 133 12.38 0.42 1.41
CA VAL A 133 10.95 0.80 1.52
C VAL A 133 10.59 1.85 0.48
N MET A 134 11.44 2.86 0.27
CA MET A 134 11.22 3.89 -0.75
C MET A 134 11.15 3.27 -2.16
N GLY A 135 12.02 2.32 -2.49
CA GLY A 135 12.00 1.59 -3.77
C GLY A 135 10.70 0.82 -3.97
N LEU A 136 10.21 0.13 -2.94
CA LEU A 136 8.93 -0.59 -2.98
C LEU A 136 7.76 0.38 -3.21
N LEU A 137 7.70 1.50 -2.50
CA LEU A 137 6.63 2.48 -2.64
C LEU A 137 6.67 3.19 -3.99
N THR A 138 7.84 3.48 -4.53
CA THR A 138 8.00 4.09 -5.86
C THR A 138 7.50 3.15 -6.96
N ALA A 139 7.87 1.87 -6.91
CA ALA A 139 7.38 0.87 -7.87
C ALA A 139 5.86 0.67 -7.75
N HIS A 140 5.32 0.69 -6.53
CA HIS A 140 3.88 0.63 -6.28
C HIS A 140 3.13 1.81 -6.93
N ALA A 141 3.61 3.04 -6.70
CA ALA A 141 3.04 4.24 -7.30
C ALA A 141 3.09 4.21 -8.84
N ALA A 142 4.22 3.77 -9.40
CA ALA A 142 4.37 3.65 -10.86
C ALA A 142 3.34 2.71 -11.49
N HIS A 143 2.98 1.60 -10.82
CA HIS A 143 1.93 0.71 -11.29
C HIS A 143 0.55 1.38 -11.31
N HIS A 144 0.18 2.18 -10.30
CA HIS A 144 -1.08 2.92 -10.30
C HIS A 144 -1.14 3.95 -11.41
N ILE A 145 -0.10 4.76 -11.57
CA ILE A 145 0.00 5.76 -12.65
C ILE A 145 -0.17 5.10 -14.01
N GLN A 146 0.53 4.00 -14.25
CA GLN A 146 0.44 3.24 -15.50
C GLN A 146 -0.97 2.68 -15.73
N GLN A 147 -1.61 2.11 -14.69
CA GLN A 147 -2.99 1.61 -14.79
C GLN A 147 -3.97 2.72 -15.20
N PHE A 148 -3.87 3.91 -14.58
CA PHE A 148 -4.76 5.03 -14.89
C PHE A 148 -4.61 5.48 -16.35
N GLN A 149 -3.38 5.58 -16.84
CA GLN A 149 -3.11 5.92 -18.22
C GLN A 149 -3.67 4.89 -19.21
N GLN A 150 -3.47 3.60 -18.94
CA GLN A 150 -3.97 2.50 -19.77
C GLN A 150 -5.49 2.42 -19.77
N LEU A 151 -6.14 2.56 -18.61
CA LEU A 151 -7.62 2.60 -18.52
C LEU A 151 -8.18 3.78 -19.32
N LYS A 152 -7.59 4.98 -19.19
CA LYS A 152 -8.00 6.15 -19.95
C LYS A 152 -7.83 5.96 -21.46
N ALA A 153 -6.75 5.30 -21.87
CA ALA A 153 -6.48 5.02 -23.29
C ALA A 153 -7.32 3.86 -23.86
N GLY A 154 -8.05 3.10 -23.02
CA GLY A 154 -8.77 1.89 -23.43
C GLY A 154 -7.85 0.71 -23.71
N GLU A 155 -6.63 0.74 -23.17
CA GLU A 155 -5.61 -0.31 -23.34
C GLU A 155 -5.80 -1.44 -22.32
N TYR A 156 -6.96 -2.09 -22.34
CA TYR A 156 -7.36 -3.05 -21.30
C TYR A 156 -6.47 -4.30 -21.23
N ALA A 157 -5.87 -4.73 -22.35
CA ALA A 157 -4.95 -5.87 -22.32
C ALA A 157 -3.67 -5.52 -21.58
N GLN A 158 -3.11 -4.34 -21.84
CA GLN A 158 -1.91 -3.84 -21.13
C GLN A 158 -2.21 -3.57 -19.65
N GLU A 159 -3.40 -3.02 -19.34
CA GLU A 159 -3.81 -2.82 -17.95
C GLU A 159 -3.90 -4.15 -17.18
N ALA A 160 -4.40 -5.21 -17.80
CA ALA A 160 -4.44 -6.54 -17.19
C ALA A 160 -3.03 -7.10 -16.90
N GLU A 161 -2.05 -6.82 -17.75
CA GLU A 161 -0.64 -7.17 -17.49
C GLU A 161 -0.07 -6.34 -16.33
N THR A 162 -0.32 -5.02 -16.33
CA THR A 162 0.09 -4.12 -15.23
C THR A 162 -0.56 -4.55 -13.92
N TRP A 163 -1.85 -4.92 -13.91
CA TRP A 163 -2.53 -5.47 -12.74
C TRP A 163 -1.86 -6.75 -12.20
N ASN A 164 -1.47 -7.66 -13.09
CA ASN A 164 -0.75 -8.88 -12.67
C ASN A 164 0.62 -8.56 -12.08
N GLY A 165 1.33 -7.57 -12.63
CA GLY A 165 2.58 -7.05 -12.07
C GLY A 165 2.37 -6.43 -10.69
N MET A 166 1.36 -5.57 -10.56
CA MET A 166 0.97 -4.92 -9.30
C MET A 166 0.65 -5.93 -8.20
N LYS A 167 -0.13 -7.00 -8.51
CA LYS A 167 -0.42 -8.06 -7.53
C LYS A 167 0.83 -8.75 -7.02
N LYS A 168 1.76 -9.08 -7.91
CA LYS A 168 3.03 -9.70 -7.51
C LYS A 168 3.83 -8.75 -6.64
N HIS A 169 3.89 -7.48 -7.03
CA HIS A 169 4.63 -6.46 -6.30
C HIS A 169 4.05 -6.20 -4.90
N ILE A 170 2.72 -6.11 -4.76
CA ILE A 170 2.11 -5.84 -3.45
C ILE A 170 2.31 -7.00 -2.47
N TYR A 171 2.43 -8.23 -2.96
CA TYR A 171 2.80 -9.36 -2.12
C TYR A 171 4.25 -9.27 -1.64
N VAL A 172 5.17 -8.72 -2.45
CA VAL A 172 6.55 -8.45 -1.99
C VAL A 172 6.54 -7.41 -0.87
N VAL A 173 5.71 -6.36 -0.99
CA VAL A 173 5.54 -5.36 0.10
C VAL A 173 5.04 -6.02 1.39
N ALA A 174 3.96 -6.80 1.30
CA ALA A 174 3.39 -7.50 2.46
C ALA A 174 4.37 -8.48 3.11
N ASP A 175 5.14 -9.20 2.29
CA ASP A 175 6.15 -10.15 2.75
C ASP A 175 7.32 -9.46 3.45
N ALA A 176 7.79 -8.33 2.92
CA ALA A 176 8.86 -7.53 3.54
C ALA A 176 8.42 -7.01 4.92
N LEU A 177 7.18 -6.50 5.03
CA LEU A 177 6.62 -6.05 6.30
C LEU A 177 6.48 -7.21 7.30
N THR A 178 5.96 -8.35 6.87
CA THR A 178 5.83 -9.54 7.73
C THR A 178 7.17 -10.00 8.24
N GLY A 179 8.15 -10.12 7.35
CA GLY A 179 9.51 -10.57 7.71
C GLY A 179 10.18 -9.62 8.71
N ALA A 180 10.03 -8.32 8.52
CA ALA A 180 10.57 -7.31 9.41
C ALA A 180 9.91 -7.33 10.80
N LEU A 181 8.58 -7.53 10.86
CA LEU A 181 7.85 -7.70 12.12
C LEU A 181 8.30 -8.95 12.87
N ALA A 182 8.44 -10.08 12.18
CA ALA A 182 8.87 -11.34 12.79
C ALA A 182 10.31 -11.25 13.33
N GLN A 183 11.17 -10.50 12.66
CA GLN A 183 12.55 -10.29 13.13
C GLN A 183 12.61 -9.37 14.34
N GLN A 184 11.80 -8.30 14.39
CA GLN A 184 11.81 -7.35 15.50
C GLN A 184 11.06 -7.86 16.74
N PHE A 185 10.00 -8.64 16.53
CA PHE A 185 9.10 -9.10 17.58
C PHE A 185 8.90 -10.62 17.59
N PRO A 186 9.97 -11.44 17.63
CA PRO A 186 9.84 -12.90 17.50
C PRO A 186 8.91 -13.51 18.54
N ALA A 187 8.87 -12.96 19.74
CA ALA A 187 8.00 -13.44 20.82
C ALA A 187 6.48 -13.21 20.57
N LYS A 188 6.11 -12.41 19.57
CA LYS A 188 4.72 -12.18 19.19
C LYS A 188 4.22 -13.16 18.11
N PHE A 189 5.15 -13.92 17.55
CA PHE A 189 4.88 -14.91 16.51
C PHE A 189 4.99 -16.38 17.01
#